data_42931e6bdf5b241eec48675fcba820b3
#
_entry.id   42931e6bdf5b241eec48675fcba820b3
#
_cell.length_a   1.000
_cell.length_b   1.000
_cell.length_c   1.000
_cell.angle_alpha   90.00
_cell.angle_beta   90.00
_cell.angle_gamma   90.00
#
_symmetry.space_group_name_H-M   'P 1'
#
loop_
_entity.id
_entity.type
_entity.pdbx_description
1 polymer ?
#
loop_
_entity_poly.entity_id
_entity_poly.type
_entity_poly.pdbx_seq_one_letter_code
_entity_poly.pdbx_strand_id
1 'polypeptide(L)'
;GCGGDRDKTKRPLMAQVACEYSTNPIFTSDNPRSEDPESILDDMTNGVLGKDYKRITDRREAIYEAIKQAEPKDVILIAGKGHEDYQIIGKEVIHFDDREVAMEAIKEKLNSQQKEERV
;
A
#
# COMPACT_ATOMS: atom_id res chain seq x y z
N GLY A 1 0.40 -1.26 5.24
CA GLY A 1 -0.64 -2.25 5.61
C GLY A 1 -0.32 -2.99 6.89
N CYS A 2 -1.32 -3.59 7.48
CA CYS A 2 -1.19 -4.40 8.69
C CYS A 2 -1.57 -5.85 8.41
N GLY A 3 -0.93 -6.77 9.15
CA GLY A 3 -1.20 -8.20 9.00
C GLY A 3 -2.47 -8.64 9.72
N GLY A 4 -3.10 -9.67 9.17
CA GLY A 4 -4.19 -10.39 9.82
C GLY A 4 -3.66 -11.39 10.84
N ASP A 5 -4.53 -11.84 11.75
CA ASP A 5 -4.19 -12.78 12.82
C ASP A 5 -3.01 -12.30 13.68
N ARG A 6 -2.97 -11.00 13.93
CA ARG A 6 -1.95 -10.28 14.70
C ARG A 6 -2.63 -9.32 15.67
N ASP A 7 -1.83 -8.65 16.49
CA ASP A 7 -2.30 -7.66 17.47
C ASP A 7 -3.00 -6.50 16.76
N LYS A 8 -4.29 -6.37 17.00
CA LYS A 8 -5.14 -5.34 16.39
C LYS A 8 -4.94 -3.95 16.98
N THR A 9 -4.38 -3.86 18.20
CA THR A 9 -4.24 -2.57 18.90
C THR A 9 -3.24 -1.64 18.21
N LYS A 10 -2.32 -2.18 17.42
CA LYS A 10 -1.34 -1.40 16.68
C LYS A 10 -1.91 -0.77 15.41
N ARG A 11 -3.01 -1.29 14.87
CA ARG A 11 -3.55 -0.86 13.58
C ARG A 11 -3.87 0.63 13.52
N PRO A 12 -4.66 1.18 14.46
CA PRO A 12 -4.94 2.62 14.44
C PRO A 12 -3.70 3.47 14.73
N LEU A 13 -2.78 2.97 15.54
CA LEU A 13 -1.54 3.70 15.86
C LEU A 13 -0.62 3.82 14.65
N MET A 14 -0.50 2.74 13.87
CA MET A 14 0.29 2.76 12.64
C MET A 14 -0.31 3.71 11.61
N ALA A 15 -1.63 3.74 11.50
CA ALA A 15 -2.30 4.67 10.60
C ALA A 15 -2.07 6.14 11.03
N GLN A 16 -2.10 6.42 12.32
CA GLN A 16 -1.81 7.76 12.86
C GLN A 16 -0.40 8.22 12.50
N VAL A 17 0.59 7.35 12.65
CA VAL A 17 1.98 7.65 12.29
C VAL A 17 2.10 7.93 10.80
N ALA A 18 1.45 7.13 9.96
CA ALA A 18 1.48 7.32 8.52
C ALA A 18 0.89 8.68 8.12
N CYS A 19 -0.24 9.07 8.71
CA CYS A 19 -0.86 10.36 8.42
C CYS A 19 -0.04 11.54 8.93
N GLU A 20 0.68 11.36 10.04
CA GLU A 20 1.50 12.42 10.62
C GLU A 20 2.74 12.71 9.79
N TYR A 21 3.40 11.66 9.27
CA TYR A 21 4.71 11.81 8.63
C TYR A 21 4.67 11.68 7.10
N SER A 22 3.53 11.38 6.50
CA SER A 22 3.39 11.28 5.05
C SER A 22 2.42 12.32 4.50
N THR A 23 2.73 12.88 3.34
CA THR A 23 1.84 13.85 2.67
C THR A 23 0.67 13.17 1.97
N ASN A 24 0.90 11.96 1.42
CA ASN A 24 -0.12 11.19 0.69
C ASN A 24 -0.14 9.75 1.17
N PRO A 25 -0.63 9.48 2.39
CA PRO A 25 -0.65 8.11 2.90
C PRO A 25 -1.70 7.27 2.18
N ILE A 26 -1.33 6.03 1.86
CA ILE A 26 -2.22 5.03 1.26
C ILE A 26 -2.23 3.81 2.15
N PHE A 27 -3.41 3.44 2.63
CA PHE A 27 -3.60 2.23 3.43
C PHE A 27 -4.04 1.08 2.53
N THR A 28 -3.35 -0.04 2.64
CA THR A 28 -3.59 -1.21 1.82
C THR A 28 -3.37 -2.50 2.61
N SER A 29 -3.45 -3.64 1.94
CA SER A 29 -3.29 -4.94 2.58
C SER A 29 -1.83 -5.36 2.64
N ASP A 30 -1.46 -5.97 3.76
CA ASP A 30 -0.24 -6.77 3.89
C ASP A 30 -0.63 -8.24 3.69
N ASN A 31 -0.60 -9.05 4.74
CA ASN A 31 -1.09 -10.43 4.73
C ASN A 31 -2.40 -10.52 5.53
N PRO A 32 -3.58 -10.45 4.90
CA PRO A 32 -4.85 -10.54 5.63
C PRO A 32 -5.05 -11.87 6.34
N ARG A 33 -4.47 -12.95 5.83
CA ARG A 33 -4.62 -14.29 6.36
C ARG A 33 -6.09 -14.68 6.47
N SER A 34 -6.56 -15.10 7.65
CA SER A 34 -7.95 -15.49 7.82
C SER A 34 -8.91 -14.31 8.05
N GLU A 35 -8.41 -13.11 8.26
CA GLU A 35 -9.25 -11.93 8.46
C GLU A 35 -9.71 -11.33 7.13
N ASP A 36 -10.86 -10.67 7.17
CA ASP A 36 -11.33 -9.87 6.04
C ASP A 36 -10.38 -8.67 5.86
N PRO A 37 -9.80 -8.49 4.66
CA PRO A 37 -8.94 -7.33 4.39
C PRO A 37 -9.60 -5.99 4.71
N GLU A 38 -10.88 -5.85 4.44
CA GLU A 38 -11.63 -4.62 4.73
C GLU A 38 -11.73 -4.35 6.22
N SER A 39 -11.89 -5.41 7.03
CA SER A 39 -11.95 -5.30 8.49
C SER A 39 -10.63 -4.76 9.06
N ILE A 40 -9.51 -5.22 8.51
CA ILE A 40 -8.18 -4.73 8.90
C ILE A 40 -8.03 -3.25 8.57
N LEU A 41 -8.46 -2.85 7.38
CA LEU A 41 -8.40 -1.45 6.95
C LEU A 41 -9.34 -0.57 7.79
N ASP A 42 -10.51 -1.09 8.18
CA ASP A 42 -11.41 -0.38 9.08
C ASP A 42 -10.74 -0.06 10.42
N ASP A 43 -10.02 -1.02 10.99
CA ASP A 43 -9.28 -0.81 12.23
C ASP A 43 -8.22 0.28 12.09
N MET A 44 -7.55 0.32 10.95
CA MET A 44 -6.55 1.35 10.65
C MET A 44 -7.19 2.72 10.50
N THR A 45 -8.21 2.84 9.67
CA THR A 45 -8.82 4.12 9.35
C THR A 45 -9.62 4.71 10.52
N ASN A 46 -10.09 3.89 11.45
CA ASN A 46 -10.71 4.36 12.68
C ASN A 46 -9.76 5.19 13.55
N GLY A 47 -8.45 5.01 13.38
CA GLY A 47 -7.44 5.80 14.09
C GLY A 47 -7.16 7.17 13.47
N VAL A 48 -7.66 7.44 12.27
CA VAL A 48 -7.34 8.65 11.49
C VAL A 48 -8.59 9.34 10.93
N LEU A 49 -9.69 9.28 11.66
CA LEU A 49 -10.93 9.94 11.25
C LEU A 49 -10.70 11.45 11.05
N GLY A 50 -11.17 11.97 9.93
CA GLY A 50 -10.99 13.38 9.59
C GLY A 50 -9.64 13.74 8.98
N LYS A 51 -8.74 12.78 8.81
CA LYS A 51 -7.46 12.98 8.11
C LYS A 51 -7.59 12.66 6.64
N ASP A 52 -6.67 13.20 5.84
CA ASP A 52 -6.61 12.91 4.42
C ASP A 52 -5.77 11.66 4.18
N TYR A 53 -6.35 10.66 3.51
CA TYR A 53 -5.67 9.43 3.14
C TYR A 53 -6.41 8.78 1.98
N LYS A 54 -5.73 7.84 1.30
CA LYS A 54 -6.37 6.91 0.37
C LYS A 54 -6.42 5.53 0.98
N ARG A 55 -7.44 4.76 0.61
CA ARG A 55 -7.63 3.39 1.05
C ARG A 55 -7.84 2.54 -0.19
N ILE A 56 -6.87 1.67 -0.48
CA ILE A 56 -6.90 0.80 -1.67
C ILE A 56 -6.57 -0.61 -1.18
N THR A 57 -7.57 -1.47 -1.14
CA THR A 57 -7.46 -2.81 -0.56
C THR A 57 -6.43 -3.68 -1.25
N ASP A 58 -6.43 -3.68 -2.59
CA ASP A 58 -5.45 -4.43 -3.36
C ASP A 58 -4.09 -3.76 -3.32
N ARG A 59 -3.09 -4.47 -2.78
CA ARG A 59 -1.75 -3.92 -2.59
C ARG A 59 -1.09 -3.54 -3.92
N ARG A 60 -1.30 -4.33 -4.96
CA ARG A 60 -0.76 -4.02 -6.29
C ARG A 60 -1.30 -2.69 -6.81
N GLU A 61 -2.62 -2.51 -6.74
CA GLU A 61 -3.27 -1.25 -7.13
C GLU A 61 -2.76 -0.08 -6.30
N ALA A 62 -2.56 -0.27 -5.00
CA ALA A 62 -2.06 0.76 -4.11
C ALA A 62 -0.65 1.23 -4.50
N ILE A 63 0.23 0.29 -4.80
CA ILE A 63 1.60 0.60 -5.24
C ILE A 63 1.58 1.33 -6.60
N TYR A 64 0.79 0.86 -7.54
CA TYR A 64 0.64 1.51 -8.85
C TYR A 64 0.11 2.94 -8.70
N GLU A 65 -0.90 3.14 -7.85
CA GLU A 65 -1.48 4.47 -7.63
C GLU A 65 -0.46 5.43 -7.00
N ALA A 66 0.30 4.97 -6.00
CA ALA A 66 1.32 5.77 -5.36
C ALA A 66 2.37 6.25 -6.37
N ILE A 67 2.81 5.35 -7.23
CA ILE A 67 3.85 5.65 -8.23
C ILE A 67 3.28 6.54 -9.34
N LYS A 68 2.05 6.28 -9.78
CA LYS A 68 1.38 7.07 -10.81
C LYS A 68 1.27 8.55 -10.43
N GLN A 69 0.87 8.84 -9.20
CA GLN A 69 0.65 10.20 -8.73
C GLN A 69 1.91 10.91 -8.23
N ALA A 70 3.00 10.19 -8.02
CA ALA A 70 4.24 10.77 -7.50
C ALA A 70 4.89 11.69 -8.52
N GLU A 71 5.46 12.79 -8.02
CA GLU A 71 6.25 13.73 -8.81
C GLU A 71 7.74 13.37 -8.69
N PRO A 72 8.60 13.91 -9.58
CA PRO A 72 10.03 13.51 -9.60
C PRO A 72 10.78 13.71 -8.28
N LYS A 73 10.34 14.64 -7.45
CA LYS A 73 11.00 14.93 -6.17
C LYS A 73 10.45 14.09 -5.02
N ASP A 74 9.39 13.32 -5.25
CA ASP A 74 8.75 12.56 -4.20
C ASP A 74 9.55 11.32 -3.83
N VAL A 75 9.48 10.95 -2.56
CA VAL A 75 9.99 9.69 -2.06
C VAL A 75 8.81 8.84 -1.64
N ILE A 76 8.72 7.62 -2.15
CA ILE A 76 7.66 6.67 -1.81
C ILE A 76 8.25 5.61 -0.88
N LEU A 77 7.66 5.50 0.32
CA LEU A 77 8.00 4.44 1.27
C LEU A 77 6.91 3.37 1.21
N ILE A 78 7.30 2.16 0.88
CA ILE A 78 6.40 0.98 0.94
C ILE A 78 6.79 0.19 2.18
N ALA A 79 5.90 0.13 3.14
CA ALA A 79 6.17 -0.45 4.45
C ALA A 79 5.24 -1.61 4.77
N GLY A 80 5.71 -2.46 5.69
CA GLY A 80 4.96 -3.59 6.22
C GLY A 80 5.56 -4.94 5.87
N LYS A 81 5.74 -5.23 4.57
CA LYS A 81 6.26 -6.51 4.12
C LYS A 81 7.78 -6.67 4.25
N GLY A 82 8.51 -5.55 4.10
CA GLY A 82 9.95 -5.64 4.03
C GLY A 82 10.42 -6.51 2.87
N HIS A 83 11.17 -7.56 3.17
CA HIS A 83 11.74 -8.48 2.17
C HIS A 83 10.83 -9.67 1.84
N GLU A 84 9.66 -9.77 2.43
CA GLU A 84 8.73 -10.86 2.10
C GLU A 84 8.31 -10.81 0.63
N ASP A 85 8.28 -11.99 0.00
CA ASP A 85 7.94 -12.13 -1.42
C ASP A 85 6.61 -12.87 -1.65
N TYR A 86 5.75 -12.87 -0.65
CA TYR A 86 4.46 -13.56 -0.68
C TYR A 86 3.37 -12.72 -0.03
N GLN A 87 2.13 -13.04 -0.38
CA GLN A 87 0.95 -12.49 0.28
C GLN A 87 0.00 -13.65 0.62
N ILE A 88 -0.48 -13.68 1.85
CA ILE A 88 -1.41 -14.69 2.34
C ILE A 88 -2.80 -14.08 2.43
N ILE A 89 -3.71 -14.55 1.58
CA ILE A 89 -5.10 -14.09 1.53
C ILE A 89 -5.99 -15.32 1.74
N GLY A 90 -6.61 -15.40 2.93
CA GLY A 90 -7.34 -16.60 3.33
C GLY A 90 -6.40 -17.79 3.41
N LYS A 91 -6.66 -18.82 2.62
CA LYS A 91 -5.82 -20.02 2.51
C LYS A 91 -4.85 -19.97 1.34
N GLU A 92 -4.93 -18.94 0.51
CA GLU A 92 -4.06 -18.81 -0.65
C GLU A 92 -2.78 -18.08 -0.30
N VAL A 93 -1.66 -18.61 -0.79
CA VAL A 93 -0.35 -17.97 -0.72
C VAL A 93 0.06 -17.65 -2.14
N ILE A 94 0.17 -16.37 -2.45
CA ILE A 94 0.57 -15.91 -3.78
C ILE A 94 1.95 -15.26 -3.72
N HIS A 95 2.65 -15.28 -4.84
CA HIS A 95 3.88 -14.52 -4.97
C HIS A 95 3.55 -13.03 -5.02
N PHE A 96 4.18 -12.25 -4.14
CA PHE A 96 4.03 -10.79 -4.13
C PHE A 96 5.25 -10.16 -3.50
N ASP A 97 6.07 -9.53 -4.32
CA ASP A 97 7.25 -8.80 -3.87
C ASP A 97 7.06 -7.32 -4.18
N ASP A 98 7.07 -6.48 -3.14
CA ASP A 98 6.88 -5.04 -3.28
C ASP A 98 7.86 -4.42 -4.30
N ARG A 99 9.10 -4.90 -4.32
CA ARG A 99 10.14 -4.38 -5.22
C ARG A 99 9.83 -4.69 -6.68
N GLU A 100 9.35 -5.89 -6.96
CA GLU A 100 8.96 -6.28 -8.33
C GLU A 100 7.77 -5.46 -8.81
N VAL A 101 6.75 -5.31 -7.98
CA VAL A 101 5.55 -4.54 -8.32
C VAL A 101 5.90 -3.06 -8.51
N ALA A 102 6.71 -2.50 -7.63
CA ALA A 102 7.16 -1.12 -7.76
C ALA A 102 7.94 -0.90 -9.06
N MET A 103 8.82 -1.82 -9.42
CA MET A 103 9.60 -1.74 -10.66
C MET A 103 8.70 -1.79 -11.89
N GLU A 104 7.71 -2.69 -11.90
CA GLU A 104 6.73 -2.76 -12.99
C GLU A 104 5.97 -1.43 -13.14
N ALA A 105 5.51 -0.87 -12.02
CA ALA A 105 4.76 0.39 -12.01
C ALA A 105 5.61 1.56 -12.50
N ILE A 106 6.89 1.61 -12.13
CA ILE A 106 7.81 2.65 -12.58
C ILE A 106 8.02 2.54 -14.10
N LYS A 107 8.24 1.33 -14.61
CA LYS A 107 8.41 1.11 -16.05
C LYS A 107 7.19 1.54 -16.84
N GLU A 108 6.01 1.21 -16.36
CA GLU A 108 4.76 1.60 -17.01
C GLU A 108 4.59 3.13 -17.03
N LYS A 109 4.91 3.80 -15.93
CA LYS A 109 4.87 5.25 -15.83
C LYS A 109 5.83 5.92 -16.82
N LEU A 110 7.07 5.44 -16.90
CA LEU A 110 8.07 5.98 -17.82
C LEU A 110 7.67 5.76 -19.28
N ASN A 111 7.11 4.60 -19.61
CA ASN A 111 6.61 4.32 -20.96
C ASN A 111 5.46 5.25 -21.35
N SER A 112 4.55 5.53 -20.44
CA SER A 112 3.44 6.45 -20.67
C SER A 112 3.93 7.88 -20.92
N GLN A 113 4.92 8.34 -20.16
CA GLN A 113 5.55 9.65 -20.33
C GLN A 113 6.25 9.76 -21.67
N GLN A 114 6.96 8.72 -22.12
CA GLN A 114 7.61 8.70 -23.44
C GLN A 114 6.60 8.79 -24.58
N LYS A 115 5.44 8.13 -24.45
CA LYS A 115 4.37 8.22 -25.46
C LYS A 115 3.79 9.62 -25.54
N GLU A 116 3.62 10.30 -24.42
CA GLU A 116 3.14 11.69 -24.40
C GLU A 116 4.14 12.64 -25.08
N GLU A 117 5.43 12.44 -24.86
CA GLU A 117 6.48 13.26 -25.46
C GLU A 117 6.57 13.10 -26.98
N ARG A 118 6.12 11.97 -27.52
CA ARG A 118 6.16 11.69 -28.96
C ARG A 118 4.98 12.25 -29.74
N VAL A 119 3.98 12.73 -29.06
CA VAL A 119 2.82 13.39 -29.64
C VAL A 119 3.03 14.91 -29.71
#